data_cbadab221372c0c57aed37ed88e100b6
#
_entry.id   cbadab221372c0c57aed37ed88e100b6
#
_cell.length_a   1.000
_cell.length_b   1.000
_cell.length_c   1.000
_cell.angle_alpha   90.00
_cell.angle_beta   90.00
_cell.angle_gamma   90.00
#
_symmetry.space_group_name_H-M   'P 1'
#
loop_
_entity.id
_entity.type
_entity.pdbx_description
1 polymer ?
#
loop_
_entity_poly.entity_id
_entity_poly.type
_entity_poly.pdbx_seq_one_letter_code
_entity_poly.pdbx_strand_id
1 'polypeptide(L)'
;MSKIDYQALREKAEKATCGEWSLEYGDGRFDGDDALIHREAAGYIPICRIEGAHPESGFDEDFQMEQQANAEFIAAANPATVLVLLDERERNQQYIKRRDQENEDIALTVGKLRVELEAAEKRIAELESLMEPKLPQPAVVDNDKFRADFERWMVEDEKCIVGSSDPYPAGIESRNWRAWNACRAAMLQSQDSGIKDSWI
;
A
#
# COMPACT_ATOMS: atom_id res chain seq x y z
N MET A 1 -3.56 37.38 -7.98
CA MET A 1 -2.60 37.00 -9.02
C MET A 1 -3.36 36.76 -10.31
N SER A 2 -2.97 37.41 -11.40
CA SER A 2 -3.59 37.21 -12.71
C SER A 2 -3.23 35.78 -13.19
N LYS A 3 -4.22 35.05 -13.71
CA LYS A 3 -4.01 33.71 -14.25
C LYS A 3 -3.15 33.84 -15.53
N ILE A 4 -2.04 33.12 -15.59
CA ILE A 4 -1.16 33.09 -16.77
C ILE A 4 -1.91 32.41 -17.91
N ASP A 5 -1.97 33.10 -19.08
CA ASP A 5 -2.45 32.50 -20.32
C ASP A 5 -1.28 31.83 -21.03
N TYR A 6 -1.17 30.50 -20.79
CA TYR A 6 -0.07 29.70 -21.35
C TYR A 6 -0.16 29.53 -22.87
N GLN A 7 -1.37 29.54 -23.42
CA GLN A 7 -1.56 29.43 -24.87
C GLN A 7 -1.07 30.72 -25.55
N ALA A 8 -1.48 31.87 -25.05
CA ALA A 8 -1.00 33.15 -25.59
C ALA A 8 0.54 33.31 -25.42
N LEU A 9 1.11 32.78 -24.35
CA LEU A 9 2.55 32.78 -24.15
C LEU A 9 3.26 31.90 -25.17
N ARG A 10 2.74 30.69 -25.45
CA ARG A 10 3.25 29.78 -26.48
C ARG A 10 3.25 30.43 -27.85
N GLU A 11 2.14 31.02 -28.25
CA GLU A 11 2.00 31.69 -29.55
C GLU A 11 3.00 32.85 -29.73
N LYS A 12 3.28 33.58 -28.65
CA LYS A 12 4.29 34.65 -28.68
C LYS A 12 5.70 34.08 -28.81
N ALA A 13 6.00 32.99 -28.09
CA ALA A 13 7.32 32.35 -28.16
C ALA A 13 7.58 31.72 -29.53
N GLU A 14 6.56 31.10 -30.16
CA GLU A 14 6.67 30.55 -31.52
C GLU A 14 6.89 31.62 -32.62
N LYS A 15 6.37 32.81 -32.41
CA LYS A 15 6.51 33.95 -33.33
C LYS A 15 7.77 34.77 -33.10
N ALA A 16 8.41 34.63 -31.96
CA ALA A 16 9.61 35.36 -31.62
C ALA A 16 10.82 34.77 -32.35
N THR A 17 11.93 35.51 -32.35
CA THR A 17 13.18 35.04 -32.96
C THR A 17 13.61 33.74 -32.30
N CYS A 18 13.53 32.64 -33.06
CA CYS A 18 13.84 31.31 -32.60
C CYS A 18 15.34 31.09 -32.39
N GLY A 19 15.68 30.13 -31.51
CA GLY A 19 17.06 29.75 -31.16
C GLY A 19 17.48 30.29 -29.82
N GLU A 20 18.72 30.01 -29.47
CA GLU A 20 19.35 30.51 -28.27
C GLU A 20 19.71 31.98 -28.44
N TRP A 21 19.52 32.74 -27.40
CA TRP A 21 19.91 34.14 -27.37
C TRP A 21 21.22 34.27 -26.59
N SER A 22 22.19 34.94 -27.18
CA SER A 22 23.48 35.22 -26.59
C SER A 22 23.48 36.62 -25.97
N LEU A 23 24.20 36.77 -24.87
CA LEU A 23 24.48 38.02 -24.23
C LEU A 23 25.91 38.48 -24.58
N GLU A 24 26.07 39.69 -24.99
CA GLU A 24 27.33 40.33 -25.27
C GLU A 24 27.33 41.72 -24.65
N TYR A 25 28.48 42.21 -24.26
CA TYR A 25 28.62 43.60 -23.75
C TYR A 25 29.10 44.51 -24.86
N GLY A 26 28.53 45.70 -24.93
CA GLY A 26 28.91 46.69 -25.92
C GLY A 26 30.33 47.18 -25.74
N ASP A 27 31.04 47.43 -26.86
CA ASP A 27 32.40 47.96 -26.85
C ASP A 27 32.51 49.31 -27.59
N GLY A 28 31.40 49.81 -28.13
CA GLY A 28 31.31 50.99 -28.93
C GLY A 28 31.05 52.28 -28.12
N ARG A 29 31.21 53.39 -28.78
CA ARG A 29 30.98 54.72 -28.18
C ARG A 29 29.53 54.94 -27.70
N PHE A 30 28.58 54.20 -28.26
CA PHE A 30 27.15 54.41 -28.04
C PHE A 30 26.48 53.26 -27.22
N ASP A 31 27.22 52.17 -26.99
CA ASP A 31 26.72 50.95 -26.33
C ASP A 31 27.68 50.36 -25.29
N GLY A 32 28.79 51.06 -25.05
CA GLY A 32 29.86 50.61 -24.12
C GLY A 32 29.43 50.47 -22.66
N ASP A 33 28.27 50.99 -22.28
CA ASP A 33 27.66 50.83 -20.95
C ASP A 33 26.57 49.76 -20.92
N ASP A 34 26.28 49.05 -22.03
CA ASP A 34 25.08 48.27 -22.21
C ASP A 34 25.38 46.77 -22.43
N ALA A 35 24.38 45.95 -22.14
CA ALA A 35 24.33 44.57 -22.61
C ALA A 35 23.46 44.46 -23.86
N LEU A 36 23.96 43.68 -24.83
CA LEU A 36 23.33 43.41 -26.12
C LEU A 36 22.86 41.94 -26.15
N ILE A 37 21.58 41.72 -26.36
CA ILE A 37 21.02 40.39 -26.50
C ILE A 37 20.71 40.15 -27.96
N HIS A 38 21.25 39.09 -28.53
CA HIS A 38 21.18 38.79 -29.95
C HIS A 38 21.09 37.28 -30.18
N ARG A 39 20.71 36.86 -31.36
CA ARG A 39 20.79 35.49 -31.85
C ARG A 39 21.83 35.38 -32.95
N GLU A 40 22.81 34.48 -32.81
CA GLU A 40 23.86 34.27 -33.79
C GLU A 40 23.51 33.18 -34.83
N ALA A 41 22.79 32.13 -34.44
CA ALA A 41 22.48 31.01 -35.30
C ALA A 41 21.70 31.46 -36.56
N ALA A 42 22.21 31.13 -37.72
CA ALA A 42 21.68 31.56 -39.03
C ALA A 42 21.75 33.09 -39.29
N GLY A 43 22.73 33.76 -38.68
CA GLY A 43 23.01 35.18 -38.86
C GLY A 43 22.62 36.01 -37.60
N TYR A 44 23.38 37.07 -37.39
CA TYR A 44 23.19 37.99 -36.29
C TYR A 44 21.83 38.71 -36.39
N ILE A 45 21.00 38.55 -35.37
CA ILE A 45 19.74 39.29 -35.24
C ILE A 45 19.72 39.92 -33.84
N PRO A 46 19.69 41.26 -33.74
CA PRO A 46 19.58 41.93 -32.47
C PRO A 46 18.16 41.72 -31.90
N ILE A 47 18.08 41.42 -30.59
CA ILE A 47 16.84 41.23 -29.89
C ILE A 47 16.51 42.42 -29.04
N CYS A 48 17.40 42.79 -28.12
CA CYS A 48 17.24 43.98 -27.28
C CYS A 48 18.60 44.44 -26.75
N ARG A 49 18.58 45.64 -26.19
CA ARG A 49 19.69 46.30 -25.52
C ARG A 49 19.23 46.64 -24.08
N ILE A 50 20.05 46.36 -23.13
CA ILE A 50 19.81 46.66 -21.71
C ILE A 50 20.83 47.72 -21.26
N GLU A 51 20.32 48.91 -21.01
CA GLU A 51 21.13 50.06 -20.68
C GLU A 51 21.74 49.88 -19.28
N GLY A 52 23.02 50.21 -19.14
CA GLY A 52 23.74 50.21 -17.86
C GLY A 52 24.11 48.80 -17.35
N ALA A 53 23.92 47.75 -18.17
CA ALA A 53 24.23 46.38 -17.77
C ALA A 53 25.72 46.00 -18.00
N HIS A 54 26.53 46.85 -18.62
CA HIS A 54 27.94 46.55 -18.81
C HIS A 54 28.68 46.54 -17.45
N PRO A 55 29.56 45.56 -17.16
CA PRO A 55 30.31 45.50 -15.90
C PRO A 55 31.16 46.74 -15.58
N GLU A 56 31.54 47.49 -16.60
CA GLU A 56 32.34 48.72 -16.49
C GLU A 56 31.52 49.99 -16.78
N SER A 57 30.18 49.90 -16.68
CA SER A 57 29.31 51.06 -16.91
C SER A 57 29.56 52.14 -15.85
N GLY A 58 29.35 53.38 -16.22
CA GLY A 58 29.48 54.53 -15.30
C GLY A 58 28.26 54.75 -14.39
N PHE A 59 27.31 53.81 -14.35
CA PHE A 59 26.10 53.88 -13.53
C PHE A 59 26.37 53.49 -12.06
N ASP A 60 25.40 53.77 -11.19
CA ASP A 60 25.39 53.31 -9.82
C ASP A 60 25.48 51.78 -9.72
N GLU A 61 26.25 51.28 -8.76
CA GLU A 61 26.55 49.85 -8.63
C GLU A 61 25.28 48.99 -8.44
N ASP A 62 24.32 49.45 -7.65
CA ASP A 62 23.06 48.72 -7.42
C ASP A 62 22.25 48.65 -8.72
N PHE A 63 22.15 49.73 -9.47
CA PHE A 63 21.48 49.78 -10.75
C PHE A 63 22.17 48.88 -11.79
N GLN A 64 23.53 48.94 -11.85
CA GLN A 64 24.30 48.08 -12.76
C GLN A 64 24.06 46.60 -12.48
N MET A 65 24.13 46.16 -11.22
CA MET A 65 23.88 44.77 -10.85
C MET A 65 22.45 44.32 -11.22
N GLU A 66 21.46 45.19 -10.98
CA GLU A 66 20.08 44.90 -11.38
C GLU A 66 19.93 44.74 -12.90
N GLN A 67 20.55 45.62 -13.68
CA GLN A 67 20.48 45.57 -15.15
C GLN A 67 21.24 44.35 -15.71
N GLN A 68 22.38 43.95 -15.10
CA GLN A 68 23.07 42.71 -15.44
C GLN A 68 22.17 41.49 -15.21
N ALA A 69 21.55 41.37 -14.05
CA ALA A 69 20.64 40.30 -13.73
C ALA A 69 19.43 40.26 -14.69
N ASN A 70 18.90 41.42 -15.09
CA ASN A 70 17.85 41.53 -16.09
C ASN A 70 18.30 41.04 -17.44
N ALA A 71 19.50 41.41 -17.89
CA ALA A 71 20.08 40.99 -19.15
C ALA A 71 20.30 39.47 -19.23
N GLU A 72 20.90 38.91 -18.17
CA GLU A 72 21.09 37.45 -18.05
C GLU A 72 19.77 36.69 -18.04
N PHE A 73 18.77 37.19 -17.27
CA PHE A 73 17.45 36.59 -17.24
C PHE A 73 16.74 36.62 -18.62
N ILE A 74 16.79 37.75 -19.32
CA ILE A 74 16.14 37.88 -20.65
C ILE A 74 16.81 36.96 -21.66
N ALA A 75 18.14 36.86 -21.67
CA ALA A 75 18.86 35.96 -22.56
C ALA A 75 18.54 34.51 -22.29
N ALA A 76 18.50 34.09 -20.99
CA ALA A 76 18.16 32.73 -20.57
C ALA A 76 16.69 32.38 -20.86
N ALA A 77 15.77 33.34 -20.70
CA ALA A 77 14.33 33.17 -20.94
C ALA A 77 13.97 33.31 -22.44
N ASN A 78 14.84 32.89 -23.32
CA ASN A 78 14.60 32.89 -24.75
C ASN A 78 13.42 32.00 -25.17
N PRO A 79 12.85 32.17 -26.39
CA PRO A 79 11.68 31.42 -26.81
C PRO A 79 11.85 29.91 -26.79
N ALA A 80 13.05 29.39 -27.05
CA ALA A 80 13.30 27.94 -26.99
C ALA A 80 13.15 27.42 -25.56
N THR A 81 13.75 28.09 -24.58
CA THR A 81 13.59 27.76 -23.15
C THR A 81 12.13 27.81 -22.72
N VAL A 82 11.41 28.88 -23.11
CA VAL A 82 9.98 29.03 -22.78
C VAL A 82 9.15 27.89 -23.35
N LEU A 83 9.37 27.53 -24.61
CA LEU A 83 8.65 26.41 -25.25
C LEU A 83 8.91 25.08 -24.56
N VAL A 84 10.18 24.78 -24.21
CA VAL A 84 10.53 23.56 -23.47
C VAL A 84 9.82 23.50 -22.11
N LEU A 85 9.79 24.60 -21.37
CA LEU A 85 9.08 24.67 -20.07
C LEU A 85 7.56 24.50 -20.23
N LEU A 86 6.98 25.07 -21.28
CA LEU A 86 5.56 24.89 -21.57
C LEU A 86 5.22 23.45 -21.96
N ASP A 87 6.08 22.78 -22.73
CA ASP A 87 5.93 21.37 -23.09
C ASP A 87 6.08 20.44 -21.87
N GLU A 88 7.05 20.74 -21.01
CA GLU A 88 7.20 19.99 -19.75
C GLU A 88 5.97 20.14 -18.85
N ARG A 89 5.48 21.37 -18.69
CA ARG A 89 4.25 21.64 -17.94
C ARG A 89 3.05 20.86 -18.51
N GLU A 90 2.88 20.83 -19.82
CA GLU A 90 1.79 20.10 -20.46
C GLU A 90 1.90 18.60 -20.23
N ARG A 91 3.09 18.03 -20.40
CA ARG A 91 3.35 16.60 -20.08
C ARG A 91 3.04 16.27 -18.63
N ASN A 92 3.45 17.14 -17.70
CA ASN A 92 3.19 16.97 -16.28
C ASN A 92 1.68 17.02 -15.98
N GLN A 93 0.93 17.92 -16.62
CA GLN A 93 -0.53 17.97 -16.47
C GLN A 93 -1.23 16.72 -17.01
N GLN A 94 -0.79 16.20 -18.15
CA GLN A 94 -1.32 14.95 -18.71
C GLN A 94 -1.01 13.77 -17.79
N TYR A 95 0.21 13.72 -17.24
CA TYR A 95 0.60 12.71 -16.28
C TYR A 95 -0.28 12.75 -15.02
N ILE A 96 -0.50 13.95 -14.44
CA ILE A 96 -1.36 14.12 -13.26
C ILE A 96 -2.78 13.62 -13.55
N LYS A 97 -3.38 14.06 -14.67
CA LYS A 97 -4.73 13.61 -15.05
C LYS A 97 -4.84 12.10 -15.18
N ARG A 98 -3.82 11.45 -15.77
CA ARG A 98 -3.81 9.99 -15.89
C ARG A 98 -3.71 9.34 -14.52
N ARG A 99 -2.86 9.85 -13.63
CA ARG A 99 -2.71 9.33 -12.26
C ARG A 99 -3.99 9.50 -11.43
N ASP A 100 -4.67 10.61 -11.60
CA ASP A 100 -5.95 10.84 -10.93
C ASP A 100 -7.00 9.82 -11.40
N GLN A 101 -7.08 9.54 -12.70
CA GLN A 101 -7.97 8.53 -13.25
C GLN A 101 -7.62 7.12 -12.74
N GLU A 102 -6.33 6.75 -12.75
CA GLU A 102 -5.87 5.47 -12.21
C GLU A 102 -6.24 5.32 -10.71
N ASN A 103 -6.10 6.39 -9.93
CA ASN A 103 -6.46 6.39 -8.51
C ASN A 103 -7.99 6.22 -8.31
N GLU A 104 -8.81 6.86 -9.13
CA GLU A 104 -10.27 6.66 -9.13
C GLU A 104 -10.64 5.21 -9.43
N ASP A 105 -10.04 4.61 -10.47
CA ASP A 105 -10.30 3.24 -10.86
C ASP A 105 -9.87 2.24 -9.76
N ILE A 106 -8.73 2.51 -9.11
CA ILE A 106 -8.27 1.73 -7.94
C ILE A 106 -9.27 1.86 -6.79
N ALA A 107 -9.71 3.07 -6.46
CA ALA A 107 -10.67 3.29 -5.38
C ALA A 107 -12.00 2.56 -5.62
N LEU A 108 -12.52 2.58 -6.86
CA LEU A 108 -13.71 1.84 -7.25
C LEU A 108 -13.51 0.33 -7.14
N THR A 109 -12.34 -0.17 -7.54
CA THR A 109 -12.00 -1.60 -7.46
C THR A 109 -11.91 -2.05 -6.00
N VAL A 110 -11.24 -1.29 -5.15
CA VAL A 110 -11.16 -1.56 -3.70
C VAL A 110 -12.56 -1.56 -3.07
N GLY A 111 -13.42 -0.62 -3.47
CA GLY A 111 -14.82 -0.59 -3.01
C GLY A 111 -15.60 -1.86 -3.36
N LYS A 112 -15.48 -2.34 -4.60
CA LYS A 112 -16.11 -3.60 -5.05
C LYS A 112 -15.58 -4.81 -4.28
N LEU A 113 -14.26 -4.93 -4.14
CA LEU A 113 -13.62 -6.04 -3.43
C LEU A 113 -14.02 -6.08 -1.95
N ARG A 114 -14.20 -4.93 -1.30
CA ARG A 114 -14.73 -4.88 0.08
C ARG A 114 -16.13 -5.47 0.19
N VAL A 115 -17.03 -5.09 -0.72
CA VAL A 115 -18.40 -5.63 -0.73
C VAL A 115 -18.41 -7.14 -0.97
N GLU A 116 -17.57 -7.62 -1.88
CA GLU A 116 -17.42 -9.05 -2.16
C GLU A 116 -16.85 -9.81 -0.95
N LEU A 117 -15.86 -9.24 -0.27
CA LEU A 117 -15.27 -9.81 0.94
C LEU A 117 -16.32 -9.93 2.06
N GLU A 118 -17.05 -8.86 2.35
CA GLU A 118 -18.12 -8.89 3.36
C GLU A 118 -19.21 -9.92 3.03
N ALA A 119 -19.56 -10.05 1.75
CA ALA A 119 -20.52 -11.06 1.31
C ALA A 119 -19.98 -12.50 1.43
N ALA A 120 -18.68 -12.69 1.20
CA ALA A 120 -18.03 -13.99 1.39
C ALA A 120 -17.91 -14.35 2.86
N GLU A 121 -17.52 -13.42 3.72
CA GLU A 121 -17.46 -13.62 5.18
C GLU A 121 -18.82 -14.01 5.76
N LYS A 122 -19.90 -13.34 5.35
CA LYS A 122 -21.26 -13.71 5.76
C LYS A 122 -21.62 -15.12 5.34
N ARG A 123 -21.29 -15.52 4.12
CA ARG A 123 -21.54 -16.89 3.63
C ARG A 123 -20.74 -17.93 4.41
N ILE A 124 -19.50 -17.64 4.75
CA ILE A 124 -18.67 -18.52 5.59
C ILE A 124 -19.31 -18.67 6.96
N ALA A 125 -19.70 -17.58 7.62
CA ALA A 125 -20.35 -17.63 8.92
C ALA A 125 -21.68 -18.41 8.90
N GLU A 126 -22.49 -18.26 7.83
CA GLU A 126 -23.70 -19.03 7.64
C GLU A 126 -23.41 -20.53 7.49
N LEU A 127 -22.41 -20.89 6.69
CA LEU A 127 -22.00 -22.28 6.49
C LEU A 127 -21.43 -22.90 7.76
N GLU A 128 -20.60 -22.19 8.49
CA GLU A 128 -20.05 -22.63 9.77
C GLU A 128 -21.17 -22.88 10.79
N SER A 129 -22.16 -21.98 10.86
CA SER A 129 -23.35 -22.16 11.72
C SER A 129 -24.17 -23.42 11.35
N LEU A 130 -24.23 -23.76 10.08
CA LEU A 130 -24.91 -24.99 9.61
C LEU A 130 -24.07 -26.24 9.85
N MET A 131 -22.75 -26.10 9.87
CA MET A 131 -21.80 -27.20 10.06
C MET A 131 -21.41 -27.39 11.54
N GLU A 132 -21.84 -26.50 12.46
CA GLU A 132 -21.69 -26.78 13.88
C GLU A 132 -22.40 -28.10 14.16
N PRO A 133 -21.67 -29.22 14.31
CA PRO A 133 -22.30 -30.45 14.74
C PRO A 133 -22.90 -30.09 16.10
N LYS A 134 -24.18 -30.36 16.31
CA LYS A 134 -24.71 -30.60 17.65
C LYS A 134 -23.93 -31.80 18.19
N LEU A 135 -22.69 -31.52 18.63
CA LEU A 135 -21.95 -32.50 19.40
C LEU A 135 -22.88 -32.93 20.52
N PRO A 136 -23.28 -34.21 20.59
CA PRO A 136 -24.01 -34.67 21.75
C PRO A 136 -23.19 -34.25 22.95
N GLN A 137 -23.82 -33.52 23.86
CA GLN A 137 -23.17 -33.12 25.10
C GLN A 137 -22.46 -34.36 25.65
N PRO A 138 -21.14 -34.28 25.96
CA PRO A 138 -20.45 -35.43 26.48
C PRO A 138 -21.30 -35.95 27.65
N ALA A 139 -21.75 -37.20 27.52
CA ALA A 139 -22.58 -37.78 28.56
C ALA A 139 -21.86 -37.57 29.88
N VAL A 140 -22.49 -36.78 30.77
CA VAL A 140 -21.94 -36.54 32.09
C VAL A 140 -21.89 -37.92 32.73
N VAL A 141 -20.70 -38.52 32.68
CA VAL A 141 -20.49 -39.84 33.28
C VAL A 141 -20.45 -39.60 34.75
N ASP A 142 -21.54 -40.02 35.38
CA ASP A 142 -21.62 -40.08 36.82
C ASP A 142 -20.54 -41.06 37.29
N ASN A 143 -19.42 -40.51 37.74
CA ASN A 143 -18.29 -41.31 38.19
C ASN A 143 -18.63 -42.19 39.38
N ASP A 144 -19.60 -41.78 40.21
CA ASP A 144 -20.03 -42.54 41.35
C ASP A 144 -20.86 -43.77 40.95
N LYS A 145 -21.76 -43.59 39.98
CA LYS A 145 -22.52 -44.71 39.36
C LYS A 145 -21.59 -45.68 38.65
N PHE A 146 -20.61 -45.15 37.93
CA PHE A 146 -19.65 -45.94 37.21
C PHE A 146 -18.74 -46.77 38.14
N ARG A 147 -18.37 -46.20 39.27
CA ARG A 147 -17.62 -46.88 40.32
C ARG A 147 -18.46 -48.01 40.97
N ALA A 148 -19.73 -47.72 41.25
CA ALA A 148 -20.65 -48.71 41.82
C ALA A 148 -20.89 -49.88 40.84
N ASP A 149 -21.00 -49.59 39.53
CA ASP A 149 -21.17 -50.64 38.53
C ASP A 149 -19.87 -51.48 38.36
N PHE A 150 -18.71 -50.89 38.51
CA PHE A 150 -17.42 -51.60 38.55
C PHE A 150 -17.27 -52.49 39.77
N GLU A 151 -17.64 -51.99 40.93
CA GLU A 151 -17.61 -52.74 42.19
C GLU A 151 -18.60 -53.93 42.11
N ARG A 152 -19.81 -53.74 41.54
CA ARG A 152 -20.79 -54.79 41.31
C ARG A 152 -20.26 -55.86 40.35
N TRP A 153 -19.65 -55.44 39.24
CA TRP A 153 -19.02 -56.38 38.29
C TRP A 153 -17.91 -57.21 38.93
N MET A 154 -17.11 -56.60 39.82
CA MET A 154 -16.06 -57.29 40.54
C MET A 154 -16.61 -58.35 41.50
N VAL A 155 -17.77 -58.13 42.05
CA VAL A 155 -18.45 -59.07 43.00
C VAL A 155 -19.21 -60.15 42.28
N GLU A 156 -19.93 -59.82 41.23
CA GLU A 156 -20.83 -60.75 40.48
C GLU A 156 -20.05 -61.74 39.61
N ASP A 157 -18.89 -61.37 39.09
CA ASP A 157 -18.17 -62.21 38.16
C ASP A 157 -17.22 -63.25 38.82
N GLU A 158 -17.26 -63.40 40.15
CA GLU A 158 -16.50 -64.36 40.98
C GLU A 158 -15.00 -64.49 40.60
N LYS A 159 -14.51 -63.68 39.73
CA LYS A 159 -13.17 -63.79 39.19
C LYS A 159 -12.07 -63.09 40.02
N CYS A 160 -12.51 -62.41 41.04
CA CYS A 160 -11.60 -61.83 42.02
C CYS A 160 -11.89 -62.29 43.41
N ILE A 161 -11.27 -63.42 43.74
CA ILE A 161 -10.70 -63.68 45.04
C ILE A 161 -11.52 -64.28 46.08
N VAL A 162 -11.24 -65.43 46.20
CA VAL A 162 -11.46 -66.21 47.40
C VAL A 162 -10.32 -66.09 48.38
N GLY A 163 -10.55 -65.57 49.55
CA GLY A 163 -9.78 -66.02 50.71
C GLY A 163 -8.83 -65.04 51.39
N SER A 164 -9.01 -63.76 51.30
CA SER A 164 -8.36 -62.85 52.25
C SER A 164 -9.36 -62.02 53.02
N SER A 165 -9.12 -61.80 54.27
CA SER A 165 -9.93 -60.91 55.15
C SER A 165 -9.83 -59.42 54.77
N ASP A 166 -9.09 -59.13 53.73
CA ASP A 166 -9.00 -57.85 53.07
C ASP A 166 -9.52 -58.02 51.64
N PRO A 167 -10.67 -57.42 51.26
CA PRO A 167 -11.31 -57.69 49.98
C PRO A 167 -10.44 -57.27 48.76
N TYR A 168 -9.39 -56.52 48.99
CA TYR A 168 -8.53 -56.09 47.86
C TYR A 168 -7.03 -56.02 48.31
N PRO A 169 -6.19 -56.97 47.87
CA PRO A 169 -4.75 -56.80 48.06
C PRO A 169 -4.26 -55.54 47.41
N ALA A 170 -3.52 -54.75 48.15
CA ALA A 170 -2.99 -53.49 47.68
C ALA A 170 -2.30 -53.64 46.30
N GLY A 171 -2.86 -53.08 45.24
CA GLY A 171 -2.36 -53.12 43.88
C GLY A 171 -3.21 -53.86 42.84
N ILE A 172 -4.15 -54.74 43.20
CA ILE A 172 -5.00 -55.45 42.25
C ILE A 172 -6.19 -54.52 41.84
N GLU A 173 -6.80 -53.85 42.79
CA GLU A 173 -7.82 -52.83 42.51
C GLU A 173 -7.29 -51.76 41.55
N SER A 174 -6.12 -51.25 41.75
CA SER A 174 -5.55 -50.22 40.90
C SER A 174 -5.18 -50.71 39.47
N ARG A 175 -4.91 -52.01 39.30
CA ARG A 175 -4.66 -52.62 37.96
C ARG A 175 -5.96 -52.88 37.23
N ASN A 176 -6.94 -53.45 37.89
CA ASN A 176 -8.25 -53.73 37.33
C ASN A 176 -9.01 -52.42 37.01
N TRP A 177 -8.90 -51.43 37.85
CA TRP A 177 -9.45 -50.09 37.61
C TRP A 177 -8.80 -49.40 36.40
N ARG A 178 -7.47 -49.53 36.23
CA ARG A 178 -6.75 -49.04 35.07
C ARG A 178 -7.13 -49.76 33.79
N ALA A 179 -7.25 -51.07 33.84
CA ALA A 179 -7.68 -51.88 32.70
C ALA A 179 -9.12 -51.55 32.30
N TRP A 180 -10.03 -51.43 33.26
CA TRP A 180 -11.40 -51.03 33.00
C TRP A 180 -11.51 -49.62 32.39
N ASN A 181 -10.77 -48.64 32.89
CA ASN A 181 -10.76 -47.30 32.35
C ASN A 181 -10.13 -47.26 30.93
N ALA A 182 -9.12 -48.11 30.67
CA ALA A 182 -8.53 -48.23 29.33
C ALA A 182 -9.53 -48.84 28.31
N CYS A 183 -10.27 -49.90 28.70
CA CYS A 183 -11.32 -50.48 27.90
C CYS A 183 -12.44 -49.48 27.58
N ARG A 184 -12.84 -48.73 28.59
CA ARG A 184 -13.85 -47.68 28.44
C ARG A 184 -13.36 -46.54 27.50
N ALA A 185 -12.15 -46.08 27.65
CA ALA A 185 -11.58 -45.07 26.77
C ALA A 185 -11.52 -45.55 25.32
N ALA A 186 -11.19 -46.83 25.09
CA ALA A 186 -11.20 -47.47 23.79
C ALA A 186 -12.62 -47.57 23.21
N MET A 187 -13.64 -47.89 24.03
CA MET A 187 -15.05 -47.93 23.59
C MET A 187 -15.57 -46.53 23.21
N LEU A 188 -15.22 -45.48 23.95
CA LEU A 188 -15.58 -44.10 23.63
C LEU A 188 -14.90 -43.60 22.35
N GLN A 189 -13.65 -43.98 22.12
CA GLN A 189 -12.94 -43.67 20.87
C GLN A 189 -13.50 -44.43 19.67
N SER A 190 -13.96 -45.67 19.85
CA SER A 190 -14.57 -46.42 18.76
C SER A 190 -15.95 -45.88 18.35
N GLN A 191 -16.68 -45.28 19.29
CA GLN A 191 -17.93 -44.58 18.95
C GLN A 191 -17.69 -43.29 18.18
N ASP A 192 -16.61 -42.57 18.46
CA ASP A 192 -16.21 -41.34 17.77
C ASP A 192 -15.66 -41.61 16.37
N SER A 193 -14.97 -42.74 16.15
CA SER A 193 -14.50 -43.17 14.83
C SER A 193 -15.61 -43.70 13.91
N GLY A 194 -16.65 -44.28 14.46
CA GLY A 194 -17.82 -44.77 13.69
C GLY A 194 -18.65 -43.63 13.08
N ILE A 195 -18.50 -42.41 13.57
CA ILE A 195 -19.19 -41.23 13.01
C ILE A 195 -18.40 -40.64 11.81
N LYS A 196 -17.09 -40.86 11.71
CA LYS A 196 -16.25 -40.34 10.62
C LYS A 196 -16.38 -41.13 9.30
N ASP A 197 -16.74 -42.40 9.36
CA ASP A 197 -16.85 -43.26 8.17
C ASP A 197 -18.23 -43.23 7.47
N SER A 198 -19.16 -42.42 7.97
CA SER A 198 -20.50 -42.26 7.43
C SER A 198 -20.67 -41.08 6.45
N TRP A 199 -19.58 -40.39 6.13
CA TRP A 199 -19.58 -39.21 5.23
C TRP A 199 -18.56 -39.34 4.09
N ILE A 200 -18.60 -40.44 3.32
CA ILE A 200 -17.99 -40.54 1.99
C ILE A 200 -19.05 -40.89 0.97
#